data_7a0b8fa192ae936a407a875fb88bd76a
#
_entry.id   7a0b8fa192ae936a407a875fb88bd76a
#
_cell.length_a   1.000
_cell.length_b   1.000
_cell.length_c   1.000
_cell.angle_alpha   90.00
_cell.angle_beta   90.00
_cell.angle_gamma   90.00
#
_symmetry.space_group_name_H-M   'P 1'
#
loop_
_entity.id
_entity.type
_entity.pdbx_description
1 polymer ?
#
loop_
_entity_poly.entity_id
_entity_poly.type
_entity_poly.pdbx_seq_one_letter_code
_entity_poly.pdbx_strand_id
1 'polypeptide(L)'
;MRYTYLGPSGTFTESALLSVPGASDAERIPATSVPDALARLNAGEVDAAMVPIENSVEGGVSATLDAIAASEGVRIIREVLVPIRFVLVAAKPISIEDIKTISTHSHAWAQVRGWAQENVPAAAYLPGSSTAAAAVGLLEEGCTYDAAICSPALLNYHPELHVLQDNIGDNKNAVTRFVLLSRTADIPEPTGSDKTTLTVPLPTNRAGALLELLEQFSVRGVNLSRIESRPTG
;
A
#
# COMPACT_ATOMS: atom_id res chain seq x y z
N MET A 1 -7.62 20.55 -5.91
CA MET A 1 -6.63 19.80 -5.11
C MET A 1 -5.88 18.88 -6.05
N ARG A 2 -4.56 18.77 -5.89
CA ARG A 2 -3.70 17.82 -6.64
C ARG A 2 -3.25 16.75 -5.69
N TYR A 3 -3.37 15.51 -6.07
CA TYR A 3 -2.96 14.37 -5.26
C TYR A 3 -1.80 13.61 -5.91
N THR A 4 -0.95 13.01 -5.10
CA THR A 4 -0.06 11.93 -5.54
C THR A 4 -0.40 10.65 -4.77
N TYR A 5 -0.04 9.51 -5.32
CA TYR A 5 -0.26 8.21 -4.73
C TYR A 5 0.79 7.21 -5.23
N LEU A 6 1.06 6.16 -4.47
CA LEU A 6 1.97 5.10 -4.91
C LEU A 6 1.32 4.35 -6.10
N GLY A 7 1.82 4.67 -7.30
CA GLY A 7 1.32 4.17 -8.58
C GLY A 7 1.82 2.76 -8.94
N PRO A 8 1.53 2.35 -10.17
CA PRO A 8 0.75 3.03 -11.19
C PRO A 8 -0.76 3.05 -10.93
N SER A 9 -1.58 3.48 -11.93
CA SER A 9 -3.04 3.37 -11.87
C SER A 9 -3.50 1.92 -11.74
N GLY A 10 -4.67 1.68 -11.12
CA GLY A 10 -5.20 0.35 -10.84
C GLY A 10 -4.59 -0.32 -9.60
N THR A 11 -3.76 0.39 -8.81
CA THR A 11 -3.22 -0.11 -7.54
C THR A 11 -4.22 0.02 -6.39
N PHE A 12 -3.98 -0.72 -5.30
CA PHE A 12 -4.75 -0.55 -4.05
C PHE A 12 -4.59 0.86 -3.47
N THR A 13 -3.44 1.51 -3.68
CA THR A 13 -3.22 2.89 -3.23
C THR A 13 -4.11 3.87 -3.98
N GLU A 14 -4.27 3.70 -5.29
CA GLU A 14 -5.22 4.51 -6.04
C GLU A 14 -6.66 4.26 -5.59
N SER A 15 -7.03 2.99 -5.34
CA SER A 15 -8.35 2.65 -4.81
C SER A 15 -8.62 3.35 -3.47
N ALA A 16 -7.60 3.41 -2.59
CA ALA A 16 -7.68 4.17 -1.35
C ALA A 16 -7.89 5.66 -1.60
N LEU A 17 -7.15 6.25 -2.54
CA LEU A 17 -7.30 7.66 -2.90
C LEU A 17 -8.68 7.97 -3.48
N LEU A 18 -9.19 7.13 -4.38
CA LEU A 18 -10.51 7.31 -5.00
C LEU A 18 -11.68 7.23 -4.00
N SER A 19 -11.48 6.64 -2.82
CA SER A 19 -12.47 6.65 -1.73
C SER A 19 -12.52 7.97 -0.97
N VAL A 20 -11.55 8.87 -1.18
CA VAL A 20 -11.53 10.20 -0.57
C VAL A 20 -12.50 11.12 -1.33
N PRO A 21 -13.43 11.80 -0.64
CA PRO A 21 -14.38 12.71 -1.29
C PRO A 21 -13.67 13.75 -2.18
N GLY A 22 -14.10 13.84 -3.43
CA GLY A 22 -13.58 14.80 -4.42
C GLY A 22 -12.25 14.39 -5.08
N ALA A 23 -11.66 13.25 -4.71
CA ALA A 23 -10.41 12.79 -5.33
C ALA A 23 -10.63 12.24 -6.75
N SER A 24 -11.84 11.75 -7.07
CA SER A 24 -12.20 11.29 -8.43
C SER A 24 -12.09 12.39 -9.48
N ASP A 25 -12.45 13.63 -9.11
CA ASP A 25 -12.51 14.78 -10.00
C ASP A 25 -11.23 15.63 -9.97
N ALA A 26 -10.27 15.23 -9.15
CA ALA A 26 -9.02 15.93 -8.95
C ALA A 26 -7.89 15.36 -9.83
N GLU A 27 -6.85 16.17 -10.04
CA GLU A 27 -5.61 15.71 -10.65
C GLU A 27 -4.93 14.69 -9.73
N ARG A 28 -4.56 13.52 -10.29
CA ARG A 28 -3.92 12.43 -9.57
C ARG A 28 -2.64 12.02 -10.30
N ILE A 29 -1.50 12.18 -9.65
CA ILE A 29 -0.17 11.96 -10.21
C ILE A 29 0.41 10.70 -9.56
N PRO A 30 0.65 9.60 -10.29
CA PRO A 30 1.27 8.42 -9.73
C PRO A 30 2.74 8.69 -9.39
N ALA A 31 3.16 8.28 -8.19
CA ALA A 31 4.54 8.28 -7.74
C ALA A 31 5.15 6.88 -7.90
N THR A 32 6.45 6.82 -8.14
CA THR A 32 7.18 5.56 -8.32
C THR A 32 7.54 4.87 -7.01
N SER A 33 7.54 5.62 -5.91
CA SER A 33 7.84 5.13 -4.57
C SER A 33 7.24 6.04 -3.49
N VAL A 34 7.22 5.58 -2.23
CA VAL A 34 6.80 6.43 -1.10
C VAL A 34 7.72 7.65 -0.94
N PRO A 35 9.05 7.52 -1.01
CA PRO A 35 9.93 8.70 -1.01
C PRO A 35 9.62 9.68 -2.15
N ASP A 36 9.33 9.22 -3.37
CA ASP A 36 8.93 10.10 -4.49
C ASP A 36 7.62 10.84 -4.18
N ALA A 37 6.62 10.14 -3.64
CA ALA A 37 5.35 10.78 -3.26
C ALA A 37 5.56 11.89 -2.21
N LEU A 38 6.38 11.64 -1.19
CA LEU A 38 6.67 12.65 -0.17
C LEU A 38 7.57 13.78 -0.68
N ALA A 39 8.50 13.49 -1.60
CA ALA A 39 9.31 14.54 -2.24
C ALA A 39 8.44 15.54 -2.99
N ARG A 40 7.46 15.07 -3.78
CA ARG A 40 6.47 15.92 -4.47
C ARG A 40 5.61 16.73 -3.50
N LEU A 41 5.17 16.11 -2.39
CA LEU A 41 4.43 16.79 -1.34
C LEU A 41 5.28 17.88 -0.68
N ASN A 42 6.54 17.58 -0.37
CA ASN A 42 7.48 18.53 0.24
C ASN A 42 7.85 19.68 -0.70
N ALA A 43 7.94 19.43 -1.99
CA ALA A 43 8.18 20.44 -3.02
C ALA A 43 6.93 21.32 -3.31
N GLY A 44 5.75 20.97 -2.78
CA GLY A 44 4.51 21.68 -3.07
C GLY A 44 3.96 21.44 -4.49
N GLU A 45 4.43 20.39 -5.16
CA GLU A 45 3.94 19.98 -6.47
C GLU A 45 2.50 19.42 -6.37
N VAL A 46 2.18 18.85 -5.20
CA VAL A 46 0.86 18.30 -4.87
C VAL A 46 0.40 18.78 -3.49
N ASP A 47 -0.90 18.75 -3.25
CA ASP A 47 -1.51 19.19 -1.99
C ASP A 47 -1.59 18.06 -0.96
N ALA A 48 -1.66 16.81 -1.43
CA ALA A 48 -1.70 15.63 -0.56
C ALA A 48 -1.15 14.38 -1.25
N ALA A 49 -0.69 13.42 -0.42
CA ALA A 49 -0.13 12.15 -0.84
C ALA A 49 -0.83 10.97 -0.15
N MET A 50 -1.33 10.00 -0.93
CA MET A 50 -1.86 8.74 -0.41
C MET A 50 -0.78 7.67 -0.43
N VAL A 51 -0.49 7.08 0.73
CA VAL A 51 0.55 6.05 0.88
C VAL A 51 0.09 4.94 1.83
N PRO A 52 0.55 3.68 1.64
CA PRO A 52 0.29 2.60 2.59
C PRO A 52 1.12 2.81 3.86
N ILE A 53 0.55 2.56 5.04
CA ILE A 53 1.27 2.65 6.32
C ILE A 53 1.35 1.30 7.04
N GLU A 54 0.39 0.41 6.81
CA GLU A 54 0.31 -0.88 7.48
C GLU A 54 -0.48 -1.89 6.64
N ASN A 55 0.02 -3.11 6.58
CA ASN A 55 -0.67 -4.26 6.00
C ASN A 55 -0.92 -5.29 7.10
N SER A 56 -2.13 -5.84 7.17
CA SER A 56 -2.52 -6.80 8.23
C SER A 56 -1.77 -8.14 8.16
N VAL A 57 -1.08 -8.42 7.05
CA VAL A 57 -0.29 -9.66 6.87
C VAL A 57 1.20 -9.41 7.14
N GLU A 58 1.75 -8.29 6.64
CA GLU A 58 3.20 -8.02 6.69
C GLU A 58 3.58 -6.99 7.77
N GLY A 59 2.59 -6.30 8.36
CA GLY A 59 2.83 -5.27 9.37
C GLY A 59 3.09 -3.88 8.77
N GLY A 60 3.97 -3.10 9.40
CA GLY A 60 4.24 -1.73 9.01
C GLY A 60 5.01 -1.55 7.71
N VAL A 61 4.65 -0.52 6.97
CA VAL A 61 5.39 -0.12 5.76
C VAL A 61 6.54 0.80 6.17
N SER A 62 7.72 0.21 6.35
CA SER A 62 8.92 0.90 6.83
C SER A 62 9.24 2.18 6.05
N ALA A 63 9.16 2.13 4.72
CA ALA A 63 9.42 3.30 3.86
C ALA A 63 8.50 4.48 4.18
N THR A 64 7.23 4.24 4.51
CA THR A 64 6.28 5.30 4.89
C THR A 64 6.60 5.85 6.26
N LEU A 65 6.88 4.99 7.23
CA LEU A 65 7.20 5.42 8.59
C LEU A 65 8.47 6.26 8.63
N ASP A 66 9.52 5.82 7.94
CA ASP A 66 10.79 6.54 7.85
C ASP A 66 10.62 7.88 7.10
N ALA A 67 9.85 7.88 6.01
CA ALA A 67 9.62 9.09 5.23
C ALA A 67 8.77 10.13 6.00
N ILE A 68 7.76 9.71 6.77
CA ILE A 68 7.00 10.61 7.65
C ILE A 68 7.90 11.16 8.76
N ALA A 69 8.73 10.32 9.38
CA ALA A 69 9.63 10.73 10.44
C ALA A 69 10.67 11.77 9.98
N ALA A 70 11.12 11.67 8.72
CA ALA A 70 12.08 12.58 8.12
C ALA A 70 11.43 13.87 7.55
N SER A 71 10.10 13.95 7.46
CA SER A 71 9.40 15.07 6.82
C SER A 71 8.84 16.05 7.84
N GLU A 72 9.40 17.26 7.88
CA GLU A 72 8.88 18.32 8.75
C GLU A 72 7.54 18.87 8.25
N GLY A 73 6.58 19.06 9.15
CA GLY A 73 5.28 19.68 8.87
C GLY A 73 4.30 18.80 8.11
N VAL A 74 4.65 17.56 7.77
CA VAL A 74 3.72 16.59 7.18
C VAL A 74 2.80 16.03 8.27
N ARG A 75 1.51 15.96 7.98
CA ARG A 75 0.47 15.46 8.88
C ARG A 75 -0.37 14.41 8.21
N ILE A 76 -0.82 13.42 8.97
CA ILE A 76 -1.86 12.49 8.54
C ILE A 76 -3.21 13.19 8.74
N ILE A 77 -3.94 13.39 7.65
CA ILE A 77 -5.24 14.05 7.66
C ILE A 77 -6.42 13.10 7.45
N ARG A 78 -6.15 11.88 7.02
CA ARG A 78 -7.16 10.83 6.82
C ARG A 78 -6.53 9.45 6.84
N GLU A 79 -7.28 8.49 7.35
CA GLU A 79 -7.03 7.05 7.25
C GLU A 79 -8.06 6.40 6.32
N VAL A 80 -7.61 5.46 5.50
CA VAL A 80 -8.46 4.64 4.62
C VAL A 80 -8.06 3.17 4.80
N LEU A 81 -9.03 2.32 5.08
CA LEU A 81 -8.86 0.87 5.15
C LEU A 81 -9.36 0.25 3.86
N VAL A 82 -8.48 -0.46 3.14
CA VAL A 82 -8.83 -1.14 1.90
C VAL A 82 -8.72 -2.64 2.08
N PRO A 83 -9.82 -3.39 1.90
CA PRO A 83 -9.76 -4.85 1.80
C PRO A 83 -8.89 -5.26 0.61
N ILE A 84 -7.94 -6.18 0.86
CA ILE A 84 -7.01 -6.64 -0.17
C ILE A 84 -7.56 -7.91 -0.80
N ARG A 85 -7.89 -7.81 -2.07
CA ARG A 85 -8.33 -8.93 -2.90
C ARG A 85 -7.44 -9.01 -4.12
N PHE A 86 -7.01 -10.21 -4.46
CA PHE A 86 -6.21 -10.46 -5.65
C PHE A 86 -7.02 -11.26 -6.66
N VAL A 87 -6.82 -10.92 -7.94
CA VAL A 87 -7.33 -11.68 -9.08
C VAL A 87 -6.18 -12.21 -9.90
N LEU A 88 -6.35 -13.42 -10.46
CA LEU A 88 -5.49 -13.98 -11.49
C LEU A 88 -6.02 -13.57 -12.83
N VAL A 89 -5.19 -12.96 -13.66
CA VAL A 89 -5.56 -12.45 -15.00
C VAL A 89 -4.61 -12.97 -16.07
N ALA A 90 -5.10 -13.02 -17.31
CA ALA A 90 -4.27 -13.30 -18.50
C ALA A 90 -4.68 -12.38 -19.65
N ALA A 91 -3.83 -12.25 -20.67
CA ALA A 91 -4.12 -11.46 -21.88
C ALA A 91 -5.20 -12.12 -22.78
N LYS A 92 -5.41 -13.42 -22.63
CA LYS A 92 -6.40 -14.22 -23.37
C LYS A 92 -6.93 -15.33 -22.48
N PRO A 93 -8.12 -15.89 -22.76
CA PRO A 93 -8.62 -17.05 -22.04
C PRO A 93 -7.68 -18.23 -22.15
N ILE A 94 -7.18 -18.73 -21.02
CA ILE A 94 -6.37 -19.95 -20.89
C ILE A 94 -6.88 -20.77 -19.70
N SER A 95 -6.66 -22.08 -19.73
CA SER A 95 -6.93 -22.92 -18.56
C SER A 95 -5.91 -22.66 -17.46
N ILE A 96 -6.34 -22.68 -16.20
CA ILE A 96 -5.45 -22.52 -15.05
C ILE A 96 -4.36 -23.60 -15.06
N GLU A 97 -4.65 -24.80 -15.52
CA GLU A 97 -3.73 -25.93 -15.62
C GLU A 97 -2.61 -25.72 -16.65
N ASP A 98 -2.81 -24.84 -17.63
CA ASP A 98 -1.86 -24.53 -18.68
C ASP A 98 -0.85 -23.41 -18.29
N ILE A 99 -1.06 -22.77 -17.13
CA ILE A 99 -0.22 -21.69 -16.65
C ILE A 99 1.13 -22.25 -16.19
N LYS A 100 2.22 -21.77 -16.81
CA LYS A 100 3.60 -22.14 -16.50
C LYS A 100 4.34 -21.03 -15.74
N THR A 101 3.92 -19.77 -15.93
CA THR A 101 4.60 -18.60 -15.37
C THR A 101 3.60 -17.55 -14.91
N ILE A 102 3.81 -17.05 -13.70
CA ILE A 102 2.95 -16.02 -13.10
C ILE A 102 3.83 -14.86 -12.64
N SER A 103 3.47 -13.63 -13.03
CA SER A 103 4.14 -12.42 -12.57
C SER A 103 3.27 -11.63 -11.59
N THR A 104 3.89 -11.10 -10.56
CA THR A 104 3.32 -10.12 -9.63
C THR A 104 4.41 -9.54 -8.73
N HIS A 105 4.06 -8.53 -7.92
CA HIS A 105 4.95 -8.01 -6.88
C HIS A 105 5.20 -9.04 -5.77
N SER A 106 6.40 -9.06 -5.19
CA SER A 106 6.80 -10.04 -4.16
C SER A 106 5.87 -10.07 -2.95
N HIS A 107 5.38 -8.92 -2.50
CA HIS A 107 4.42 -8.83 -1.39
C HIS A 107 3.06 -9.45 -1.74
N ALA A 108 2.59 -9.31 -2.98
CA ALA A 108 1.37 -9.97 -3.42
C ALA A 108 1.56 -11.48 -3.54
N TRP A 109 2.71 -11.91 -4.08
CA TRP A 109 3.06 -13.32 -4.17
C TRP A 109 3.05 -14.01 -2.80
N ALA A 110 3.63 -13.36 -1.78
CA ALA A 110 3.63 -13.89 -0.41
C ALA A 110 2.20 -14.12 0.15
N GLN A 111 1.22 -13.34 -0.30
CA GLN A 111 -0.19 -13.39 0.16
C GLN A 111 -1.08 -14.35 -0.64
N VAL A 112 -0.56 -14.95 -1.71
CA VAL A 112 -1.30 -15.91 -2.58
C VAL A 112 -0.55 -17.24 -2.73
N ARG A 113 0.54 -17.42 -2.00
CA ARG A 113 1.44 -18.56 -2.16
C ARG A 113 0.78 -19.89 -1.85
N GLY A 114 -0.08 -19.94 -0.84
CA GLY A 114 -0.85 -21.14 -0.49
C GLY A 114 -1.80 -21.52 -1.61
N TRP A 115 -2.60 -20.57 -2.10
CA TRP A 115 -3.47 -20.78 -3.23
C TRP A 115 -2.71 -21.25 -4.48
N ALA A 116 -1.54 -20.62 -4.78
CA ALA A 116 -0.74 -20.99 -5.94
C ALA A 116 -0.20 -22.42 -5.84
N GLN A 117 0.23 -22.87 -4.67
CA GLN A 117 0.68 -24.24 -4.44
C GLN A 117 -0.42 -25.28 -4.66
N GLU A 118 -1.66 -24.94 -4.35
CA GLU A 118 -2.81 -25.85 -4.50
C GLU A 118 -3.36 -25.90 -5.94
N ASN A 119 -3.37 -24.75 -6.65
CA ASN A 119 -4.08 -24.61 -7.93
C ASN A 119 -3.15 -24.58 -9.14
N VAL A 120 -1.92 -24.09 -8.99
CA VAL A 120 -0.93 -23.95 -10.09
C VAL A 120 0.46 -24.38 -9.62
N PRO A 121 0.63 -25.59 -9.06
CA PRO A 121 1.89 -26.02 -8.40
C PRO A 121 3.10 -26.05 -9.34
N ALA A 122 2.87 -26.16 -10.66
CA ALA A 122 3.92 -26.17 -11.66
C ALA A 122 4.32 -24.77 -12.17
N ALA A 123 3.57 -23.73 -11.80
CA ALA A 123 3.84 -22.38 -12.29
C ALA A 123 5.05 -21.75 -11.59
N ALA A 124 5.96 -21.21 -12.38
CA ALA A 124 7.10 -20.44 -11.90
C ALA A 124 6.68 -19.00 -11.59
N TYR A 125 7.15 -18.48 -10.46
CA TYR A 125 6.96 -17.07 -10.09
C TYR A 125 8.02 -16.17 -10.72
N LEU A 126 7.58 -15.10 -11.39
CA LEU A 126 8.43 -14.04 -11.94
C LEU A 126 8.17 -12.73 -11.19
N PRO A 127 9.16 -12.15 -10.49
CA PRO A 127 8.97 -10.89 -9.78
C PRO A 127 8.65 -9.72 -10.72
N GLY A 128 7.55 -9.01 -10.45
CA GLY A 128 7.17 -7.76 -11.11
C GLY A 128 7.44 -6.55 -10.21
N SER A 129 7.62 -5.38 -10.81
CA SER A 129 7.85 -4.11 -10.09
C SER A 129 6.63 -3.64 -9.30
N SER A 130 5.43 -3.99 -9.75
CA SER A 130 4.16 -3.82 -9.04
C SER A 130 3.13 -4.85 -9.54
N THR A 131 2.05 -5.07 -8.80
CA THR A 131 0.94 -5.93 -9.22
C THR A 131 0.29 -5.42 -10.51
N ALA A 132 0.09 -4.11 -10.62
CA ALA A 132 -0.49 -3.48 -11.80
C ALA A 132 0.46 -3.57 -13.01
N ALA A 133 1.76 -3.27 -12.84
CA ALA A 133 2.73 -3.38 -13.93
C ALA A 133 2.87 -4.82 -14.46
N ALA A 134 2.81 -5.82 -13.58
CA ALA A 134 2.83 -7.22 -13.98
C ALA A 134 1.61 -7.59 -14.86
N ALA A 135 0.42 -7.09 -14.51
CA ALA A 135 -0.77 -7.38 -15.29
C ALA A 135 -0.81 -6.59 -16.62
N VAL A 136 -0.38 -5.33 -16.64
CA VAL A 136 -0.26 -4.53 -17.87
C VAL A 136 0.78 -5.15 -18.83
N GLY A 137 1.89 -5.66 -18.29
CA GLY A 137 2.92 -6.33 -19.09
C GLY A 137 2.44 -7.56 -19.86
N LEU A 138 1.31 -8.18 -19.45
CA LEU A 138 0.66 -9.25 -20.23
C LEU A 138 0.21 -8.78 -21.63
N LEU A 139 -0.10 -7.48 -21.76
CA LEU A 139 -0.60 -6.87 -22.99
C LEU A 139 0.54 -6.39 -23.90
N GLU A 140 1.78 -6.42 -23.42
CA GLU A 140 2.95 -6.00 -24.17
C GLU A 140 3.40 -7.08 -25.16
N GLU A 141 3.87 -6.65 -26.32
CA GLU A 141 4.45 -7.56 -27.32
C GLU A 141 5.72 -8.21 -26.74
N GLY A 142 5.80 -9.53 -26.84
CA GLY A 142 6.95 -10.28 -26.30
C GLY A 142 6.88 -10.61 -24.81
N CYS A 143 5.71 -10.47 -24.17
CA CYS A 143 5.50 -10.92 -22.79
C CYS A 143 5.98 -12.37 -22.60
N THR A 144 6.69 -12.62 -21.48
CA THR A 144 7.34 -13.90 -21.18
C THR A 144 6.62 -14.73 -20.10
N TYR A 145 5.47 -14.28 -19.64
CA TYR A 145 4.66 -14.97 -18.63
C TYR A 145 3.20 -15.11 -19.09
N ASP A 146 2.52 -16.12 -18.57
CA ASP A 146 1.19 -16.53 -19.01
C ASP A 146 0.08 -15.80 -18.27
N ALA A 147 0.31 -15.49 -17.00
CA ALA A 147 -0.67 -14.86 -16.12
C ALA A 147 -0.01 -13.86 -15.16
N ALA A 148 -0.83 -12.97 -14.60
CA ALA A 148 -0.41 -12.04 -13.56
C ALA A 148 -1.43 -11.99 -12.43
N ILE A 149 -0.96 -11.55 -11.25
CA ILE A 149 -1.82 -11.34 -10.09
C ILE A 149 -1.86 -9.84 -9.80
N CYS A 150 -3.07 -9.29 -9.75
CA CYS A 150 -3.26 -7.86 -9.54
C CYS A 150 -4.49 -7.55 -8.67
N SER A 151 -4.70 -6.25 -8.43
CA SER A 151 -5.93 -5.72 -7.83
C SER A 151 -7.09 -5.79 -8.84
N PRO A 152 -8.32 -6.13 -8.43
CA PRO A 152 -9.50 -6.04 -9.30
C PRO A 152 -9.73 -4.64 -9.88
N ALA A 153 -9.29 -3.59 -9.18
CA ALA A 153 -9.45 -2.20 -9.64
C ALA A 153 -8.72 -1.92 -10.96
N LEU A 154 -7.68 -2.69 -11.29
CA LEU A 154 -6.95 -2.55 -12.54
C LEU A 154 -7.83 -2.84 -13.77
N LEU A 155 -8.81 -3.73 -13.63
CA LEU A 155 -9.73 -4.10 -14.72
C LEU A 155 -10.60 -2.92 -15.21
N ASN A 156 -10.77 -1.88 -14.40
CA ASN A 156 -11.44 -0.65 -14.83
C ASN A 156 -10.63 0.13 -15.87
N TYR A 157 -9.33 -0.05 -15.90
CA TYR A 157 -8.40 0.57 -16.84
C TYR A 157 -8.03 -0.36 -18.01
N HIS A 158 -8.06 -1.67 -17.76
CA HIS A 158 -7.67 -2.71 -18.68
C HIS A 158 -8.75 -3.80 -18.79
N PRO A 159 -9.93 -3.46 -19.36
CA PRO A 159 -11.03 -4.41 -19.52
C PRO A 159 -10.72 -5.55 -20.51
N GLU A 160 -9.65 -5.42 -21.29
CA GLU A 160 -9.13 -6.45 -22.20
C GLU A 160 -8.46 -7.62 -21.47
N LEU A 161 -8.11 -7.48 -20.17
CA LEU A 161 -7.58 -8.57 -19.36
C LEU A 161 -8.69 -9.56 -18.97
N HIS A 162 -8.42 -10.84 -19.13
CA HIS A 162 -9.33 -11.91 -18.76
C HIS A 162 -9.08 -12.39 -17.33
N VAL A 163 -10.11 -12.30 -16.48
CA VAL A 163 -10.06 -12.86 -15.13
C VAL A 163 -10.18 -14.37 -15.21
N LEU A 164 -9.14 -15.09 -14.79
CA LEU A 164 -9.12 -16.55 -14.72
C LEU A 164 -9.66 -17.05 -13.37
N GLN A 165 -9.33 -16.35 -12.29
CA GLN A 165 -9.78 -16.66 -10.94
C GLN A 165 -9.86 -15.40 -10.09
N ASP A 166 -10.97 -15.24 -9.37
CA ASP A 166 -11.17 -14.14 -8.41
C ASP A 166 -10.80 -14.57 -6.99
N ASN A 167 -10.46 -13.58 -6.19
CA ASN A 167 -10.28 -13.70 -4.74
C ASN A 167 -9.29 -14.81 -4.33
N ILE A 168 -8.08 -14.80 -4.90
CA ILE A 168 -7.06 -15.83 -4.71
C ILE A 168 -6.17 -15.62 -3.48
N GLY A 169 -6.36 -14.55 -2.71
CA GLY A 169 -5.58 -14.27 -1.49
C GLY A 169 -5.75 -15.38 -0.44
N ASP A 170 -4.67 -15.80 0.20
CA ASP A 170 -4.69 -16.82 1.27
C ASP A 170 -5.48 -16.32 2.49
N ASN A 171 -5.30 -15.05 2.86
CA ASN A 171 -6.09 -14.39 3.89
C ASN A 171 -7.23 -13.57 3.26
N LYS A 172 -8.45 -14.07 3.35
CA LYS A 172 -9.65 -13.41 2.82
C LYS A 172 -10.05 -12.13 3.56
N ASN A 173 -9.48 -11.91 4.75
CA ASN A 173 -9.72 -10.73 5.59
C ASN A 173 -8.53 -9.77 5.59
N ALA A 174 -7.61 -9.92 4.62
CA ALA A 174 -6.48 -9.02 4.51
C ALA A 174 -6.93 -7.58 4.26
N VAL A 175 -6.37 -6.65 5.03
CA VAL A 175 -6.65 -5.21 4.94
C VAL A 175 -5.34 -4.45 4.93
N THR A 176 -5.22 -3.47 4.05
CA THR A 176 -4.14 -2.48 4.09
C THR A 176 -4.70 -1.15 4.55
N ARG A 177 -4.00 -0.55 5.47
CA ARG A 177 -4.26 0.77 6.00
C ARG A 177 -3.44 1.77 5.20
N PHE A 178 -4.13 2.73 4.58
CA PHE A 178 -3.54 3.85 3.86
C PHE A 178 -3.76 5.13 4.64
N VAL A 179 -2.85 6.08 4.45
CA VAL A 179 -2.96 7.40 5.05
C VAL A 179 -2.82 8.47 3.98
N LEU A 180 -3.65 9.50 4.10
CA LEU A 180 -3.54 10.72 3.30
C LEU A 180 -2.71 11.73 4.10
N LEU A 181 -1.59 12.12 3.52
CA LEU A 181 -0.63 13.06 4.07
C LEU A 181 -0.79 14.43 3.43
N SER A 182 -0.70 15.49 4.22
CA SER A 182 -0.65 16.87 3.72
C SER A 182 0.26 17.74 4.58
N ARG A 183 0.73 18.86 4.03
CA ARG A 183 1.47 19.89 4.75
C ARG A 183 0.63 21.13 5.02
N THR A 184 -0.36 21.37 4.17
CA THR A 184 -1.14 22.62 4.11
C THR A 184 -2.58 22.46 4.54
N ALA A 185 -3.10 21.23 4.55
CA ALA A 185 -4.47 21.00 4.98
C ALA A 185 -4.63 21.24 6.50
N ASP A 186 -5.78 21.75 6.88
CA ASP A 186 -6.18 21.88 8.28
C ASP A 186 -6.25 20.50 8.95
N ILE A 187 -6.01 20.49 10.25
CA ILE A 187 -6.22 19.28 11.05
C ILE A 187 -7.73 19.00 11.05
N PRO A 188 -8.16 17.78 10.68
CA PRO A 188 -9.57 17.43 10.70
C PRO A 188 -10.18 17.61 12.11
N GLU A 189 -11.46 17.95 12.17
CA GLU A 189 -12.21 18.00 13.42
C GLU A 189 -12.23 16.60 14.05
N PRO A 190 -12.16 16.52 15.41
CA PRO A 190 -12.20 15.25 16.11
C PRO A 190 -13.48 14.47 15.82
N THR A 191 -13.33 13.19 15.51
CA THR A 191 -14.45 12.28 15.22
C THR A 191 -14.91 11.48 16.45
N GLY A 192 -14.11 11.48 17.53
CA GLY A 192 -14.30 10.64 18.71
C GLY A 192 -13.75 9.22 18.55
N SER A 193 -13.23 8.88 17.38
CA SER A 193 -12.60 7.57 17.07
C SER A 193 -11.26 7.74 16.35
N ASP A 194 -10.55 8.79 16.68
CA ASP A 194 -9.32 9.20 16.03
C ASP A 194 -8.11 8.39 16.51
N LYS A 195 -7.11 8.29 15.65
CA LYS A 195 -5.78 7.75 15.98
C LYS A 195 -4.74 8.84 15.80
N THR A 196 -3.83 8.95 16.73
CA THR A 196 -2.68 9.86 16.65
C THR A 196 -1.40 9.05 16.43
N THR A 197 -0.62 9.40 15.44
CA THR A 197 0.72 8.83 15.20
C THR A 197 1.77 9.81 15.69
N LEU A 198 2.71 9.31 16.48
CA LEU A 198 3.83 10.09 17.03
C LEU A 198 5.14 9.42 16.64
N THR A 199 6.11 10.22 16.21
CA THR A 199 7.50 9.81 16.09
C THR A 199 8.28 10.48 17.20
N VAL A 200 8.88 9.69 18.09
CA VAL A 200 9.59 10.19 19.26
C VAL A 200 11.04 9.72 19.23
N PRO A 201 12.01 10.61 18.92
CA PRO A 201 13.41 10.25 19.02
C PRO A 201 13.80 10.10 20.49
N LEU A 202 14.47 8.98 20.83
CA LEU A 202 15.04 8.79 22.15
C LEU A 202 16.38 9.57 22.21
N PRO A 203 16.54 10.50 23.15
CA PRO A 203 17.72 11.40 23.18
C PRO A 203 19.00 10.65 23.57
N THR A 204 18.89 9.53 24.27
CA THR A 204 20.01 8.71 24.71
C THR A 204 19.67 7.22 24.62
N ASN A 205 20.62 6.44 24.08
CA ASN A 205 20.51 4.99 24.06
C ASN A 205 21.06 4.43 25.39
N ARG A 206 20.18 4.21 26.38
CA ARG A 206 20.51 3.64 27.69
C ARG A 206 19.38 2.72 28.18
N ALA A 207 19.72 1.85 29.12
CA ALA A 207 18.74 1.04 29.81
C ALA A 207 17.66 1.93 30.46
N GLY A 208 16.39 1.57 30.29
CA GLY A 208 15.25 2.30 30.85
C GLY A 208 14.70 3.46 29.99
N ALA A 209 15.42 3.95 28.98
CA ALA A 209 14.97 5.11 28.18
C ALA A 209 13.60 4.90 27.52
N LEU A 210 13.35 3.71 26.96
CA LEU A 210 12.03 3.38 26.40
C LEU A 210 10.97 3.28 27.50
N LEU A 211 11.30 2.70 28.64
CA LEU A 211 10.35 2.59 29.78
C LEU A 211 9.91 3.96 30.26
N GLU A 212 10.85 4.88 30.45
CA GLU A 212 10.55 6.27 30.86
C GLU A 212 9.63 6.98 29.86
N LEU A 213 9.82 6.75 28.56
CA LEU A 213 8.92 7.27 27.52
C LEU A 213 7.52 6.68 27.67
N LEU A 214 7.40 5.35 27.83
CA LEU A 214 6.10 4.67 27.93
C LEU A 214 5.35 5.04 29.20
N GLU A 215 6.05 5.30 30.30
CA GLU A 215 5.46 5.80 31.54
C GLU A 215 4.70 7.12 31.34
N GLN A 216 5.18 8.01 30.45
CA GLN A 216 4.50 9.28 30.18
C GLN A 216 3.09 9.07 29.58
N PHE A 217 2.87 8.02 28.81
CA PHE A 217 1.55 7.66 28.28
C PHE A 217 0.72 6.96 29.36
N SER A 218 1.32 6.02 30.08
CA SER A 218 0.65 5.23 31.11
C SER A 218 0.06 6.09 32.22
N VAL A 219 0.85 7.01 32.79
CA VAL A 219 0.38 7.89 33.90
C VAL A 219 -0.71 8.88 33.49
N ARG A 220 -0.87 9.08 32.17
CA ARG A 220 -1.93 9.94 31.59
C ARG A 220 -3.13 9.14 31.06
N GLY A 221 -3.15 7.82 31.27
CA GLY A 221 -4.22 6.94 30.79
C GLY A 221 -4.30 6.85 29.27
N VAL A 222 -3.23 7.16 28.54
CA VAL A 222 -3.20 7.08 27.07
C VAL A 222 -2.90 5.65 26.65
N ASN A 223 -3.84 5.04 25.93
CA ASN A 223 -3.64 3.71 25.35
C ASN A 223 -2.79 3.78 24.08
N LEU A 224 -1.78 2.91 23.99
CA LEU A 224 -0.95 2.75 22.81
C LEU A 224 -1.41 1.52 22.03
N SER A 225 -2.04 1.72 20.89
CA SER A 225 -2.53 0.63 20.01
C SER A 225 -1.42 0.01 19.15
N ARG A 226 -0.28 0.71 19.01
CA ARG A 226 0.88 0.24 18.23
C ARG A 226 2.16 0.89 18.75
N ILE A 227 3.23 0.09 18.80
CA ILE A 227 4.60 0.56 19.08
C ILE A 227 5.52 -0.10 18.06
N GLU A 228 6.36 0.71 17.42
CA GLU A 228 7.38 0.25 16.48
C GLU A 228 8.67 1.03 16.71
N SER A 229 9.78 0.32 16.86
CA SER A 229 11.10 0.95 16.97
C SER A 229 11.80 0.93 15.63
N ARG A 230 12.37 2.07 15.26
CA ARG A 230 13.12 2.23 14.01
C ARG A 230 14.47 2.88 14.31
N PRO A 231 15.55 2.47 13.59
CA PRO A 231 16.82 3.21 13.65
C PRO A 231 16.62 4.65 13.17
N THR A 232 17.32 5.57 13.79
CA THR A 232 17.27 7.01 13.42
C THR A 232 18.31 7.39 12.36
N GLY A 233 19.20 6.47 11.96
CA GLY A 233 20.31 6.70 11.02
C GLY A 233 21.53 7.27 11.72
#